data_a30d4e166a58d06cb69a4bcce836c80d
#
_entry.id   a30d4e166a58d06cb69a4bcce836c80d
#
_cell.length_a   1.000
_cell.length_b   1.000
_cell.length_c   1.000
_cell.angle_alpha   90.00
_cell.angle_beta   90.00
_cell.angle_gamma   90.00
#
_symmetry.space_group_name_H-M   'P 1'
#
loop_
_entity.id
_entity.type
_entity.pdbx_description
1 polymer ?
#
loop_
_entity_poly.entity_id
_entity_poly.type
_entity_poly.pdbx_seq_one_letter_code
_entity_poly.pdbx_strand_id
1 'polypeptide(L)'
;MNSLELTLSAIKGIPEKIPFNPFIMHLAASLSNVDYNHEYCQNPGILANSMIRCSDFFGIDHVNVSTDAYREANAWGVEIDWDSHTPIAKTYLKIEEFESIEAPELLENKRIQNRVEAVKLLSETVGGKRCIVGWIEAPFAEICCLFGLINVLKLCKHSDWEKRIKSLIERILPFQKEFARLQIEAGANIIGAGDSAISQIGPMRYEKFCLEATIDLFNYIQKDVPVLYHICGDNSVIDKEGRDMLKLVSKTNAAILDLDYQVDLKLAKEKIGKNNCIRGNTNTQILGSETYSILGVYNEIKNTIEAGKPGGMYMFSSGCEWPWKPLDLTIRNLSIAKALTEFMGKY
;
A
#
# COMPACT_ATOMS: atom_id res chain seq x y z
N MET A 1 8.57 -12.33 21.03
CA MET A 1 8.84 -11.44 19.87
C MET A 1 7.83 -10.30 19.90
N ASN A 2 8.24 -9.03 19.78
CA ASN A 2 7.31 -7.91 19.64
C ASN A 2 6.84 -7.79 18.17
N SER A 3 5.89 -6.87 17.91
CA SER A 3 5.27 -6.75 16.57
C SER A 3 6.26 -6.33 15.47
N LEU A 4 7.25 -5.50 15.78
CA LEU A 4 8.31 -5.14 14.84
C LEU A 4 9.18 -6.37 14.50
N GLU A 5 9.66 -7.07 15.51
CA GLU A 5 10.48 -8.27 15.34
C GLU A 5 9.72 -9.37 14.58
N LEU A 6 8.43 -9.55 14.88
CA LEU A 6 7.56 -10.51 14.23
C LEU A 6 7.42 -10.20 12.72
N THR A 7 7.17 -8.93 12.38
CA THR A 7 7.07 -8.47 11.00
C THR A 7 8.37 -8.69 10.24
N LEU A 8 9.51 -8.28 10.82
CA LEU A 8 10.83 -8.44 10.17
C LEU A 8 11.24 -9.91 10.03
N SER A 9 10.81 -10.79 10.97
CA SER A 9 11.08 -12.23 10.85
C SER A 9 10.27 -12.88 9.72
N ALA A 10 9.03 -12.43 9.50
CA ALA A 10 8.19 -12.93 8.41
C ALA A 10 8.77 -12.60 7.01
N ILE A 11 9.46 -11.47 6.87
CA ILE A 11 10.15 -11.11 5.62
C ILE A 11 11.31 -12.08 5.33
N LYS A 12 11.95 -12.59 6.37
CA LYS A 12 13.17 -13.43 6.26
C LYS A 12 12.91 -14.93 6.18
N GLY A 13 11.67 -15.38 6.43
CA GLY A 13 11.39 -16.81 6.42
C GLY A 13 10.14 -17.20 7.20
N ILE A 14 10.28 -18.13 8.14
CA ILE A 14 9.17 -18.64 8.97
C ILE A 14 9.22 -17.92 10.32
N PRO A 15 8.26 -17.02 10.62
CA PRO A 15 8.13 -16.39 11.94
C PRO A 15 7.54 -17.39 12.95
N GLU A 16 7.53 -17.06 14.24
CA GLU A 16 6.86 -17.91 15.25
C GLU A 16 5.33 -17.99 15.03
N LYS A 17 4.75 -16.94 14.46
CA LYS A 17 3.35 -16.87 14.05
C LYS A 17 3.17 -15.88 12.90
N ILE A 18 2.05 -15.97 12.21
CA ILE A 18 1.68 -15.03 11.14
C ILE A 18 1.47 -13.62 11.74
N PRO A 19 2.16 -12.56 11.25
CA PRO A 19 1.84 -11.19 11.61
C PRO A 19 0.42 -10.81 11.17
N PHE A 20 -0.31 -10.11 12.04
CA PHE A 20 -1.67 -9.63 11.78
C PHE A 20 -1.65 -8.17 11.34
N ASN A 21 -1.71 -7.93 10.04
CA ASN A 21 -1.46 -6.62 9.44
C ASN A 21 -2.55 -6.20 8.44
N PRO A 22 -3.84 -6.13 8.82
CA PRO A 22 -4.89 -5.61 7.93
C PRO A 22 -4.55 -4.19 7.49
N PHE A 23 -4.90 -3.83 6.25
CA PHE A 23 -4.66 -2.49 5.72
C PHE A 23 -5.74 -1.53 6.22
N ILE A 24 -5.40 -0.69 7.18
CA ILE A 24 -6.31 0.20 7.89
C ILE A 24 -6.05 1.66 7.46
N MET A 25 -7.15 2.37 7.10
CA MET A 25 -7.17 3.83 6.89
C MET A 25 -8.41 4.43 7.56
N HIS A 26 -9.57 4.46 6.88
CA HIS A 26 -10.82 5.05 7.40
C HIS A 26 -11.30 4.45 8.73
N LEU A 27 -11.05 3.16 8.95
CA LEU A 27 -11.48 2.51 10.20
C LEU A 27 -10.84 3.16 11.42
N ALA A 28 -9.56 3.57 11.34
CA ALA A 28 -8.88 4.23 12.46
C ALA A 28 -9.54 5.57 12.81
N ALA A 29 -9.91 6.35 11.79
CA ALA A 29 -10.64 7.60 11.97
C ALA A 29 -12.04 7.36 12.57
N SER A 30 -12.78 6.38 12.02
CA SER A 30 -14.11 6.03 12.48
C SER A 30 -14.15 5.58 13.96
N LEU A 31 -13.19 4.77 14.39
CA LEU A 31 -13.03 4.33 15.78
C LEU A 31 -12.64 5.47 16.73
N SER A 32 -12.02 6.49 16.21
CA SER A 32 -11.63 7.69 16.96
C SER A 32 -12.70 8.79 16.93
N ASN A 33 -13.78 8.57 16.16
CA ASN A 33 -14.85 9.53 15.95
C ASN A 33 -14.32 10.89 15.42
N VAL A 34 -13.42 10.82 14.42
CA VAL A 34 -12.85 11.99 13.74
C VAL A 34 -13.23 11.97 12.26
N ASP A 35 -13.33 13.15 11.66
CA ASP A 35 -13.56 13.28 10.22
C ASP A 35 -12.33 12.80 9.45
N TYR A 36 -12.55 11.90 8.46
CA TYR A 36 -11.45 11.32 7.73
C TYR A 36 -10.69 12.35 6.89
N ASN A 37 -11.42 13.13 6.11
CA ASN A 37 -10.80 14.05 5.14
C ASN A 37 -10.23 15.30 5.81
N HIS A 38 -11.02 15.93 6.71
CA HIS A 38 -10.68 17.24 7.25
C HIS A 38 -9.83 17.18 8.53
N GLU A 39 -9.85 16.06 9.27
CA GLU A 39 -9.08 15.91 10.49
C GLU A 39 -7.98 14.84 10.34
N TYR A 40 -8.36 13.57 10.04
CA TYR A 40 -7.39 12.46 9.98
C TYR A 40 -6.34 12.65 8.89
N CYS A 41 -6.75 13.01 7.66
CA CYS A 41 -5.81 13.21 6.54
C CYS A 41 -4.97 14.48 6.65
N GLN A 42 -5.39 15.46 7.46
CA GLN A 42 -4.74 16.78 7.52
C GLN A 42 -4.01 17.07 8.83
N ASN A 43 -4.17 16.24 9.86
CA ASN A 43 -3.51 16.44 11.15
C ASN A 43 -2.66 15.22 11.53
N PRO A 44 -1.32 15.37 11.62
CA PRO A 44 -0.41 14.27 11.91
C PRO A 44 -0.65 13.64 13.30
N GLY A 45 -1.00 14.43 14.30
CA GLY A 45 -1.29 13.95 15.65
C GLY A 45 -2.59 13.15 15.72
N ILE A 46 -3.64 13.59 15.02
CA ILE A 46 -4.91 12.85 14.93
C ILE A 46 -4.69 11.53 14.19
N LEU A 47 -3.96 11.54 13.06
CA LEU A 47 -3.63 10.32 12.33
C LEU A 47 -2.87 9.34 13.21
N ALA A 48 -1.76 9.76 13.83
CA ALA A 48 -0.91 8.90 14.65
C ALA A 48 -1.69 8.30 15.84
N ASN A 49 -2.42 9.14 16.59
CA ASN A 49 -3.18 8.69 17.75
C ASN A 49 -4.32 7.73 17.36
N SER A 50 -5.05 8.02 16.27
CA SER A 50 -6.14 7.16 15.79
C SER A 50 -5.60 5.80 15.32
N MET A 51 -4.47 5.79 14.63
CA MET A 51 -3.84 4.56 14.17
C MET A 51 -3.32 3.72 15.33
N ILE A 52 -2.68 4.32 16.34
CA ILE A 52 -2.25 3.62 17.55
C ILE A 52 -3.44 3.01 18.27
N ARG A 53 -4.50 3.81 18.50
CA ARG A 53 -5.72 3.36 19.17
C ARG A 53 -6.38 2.17 18.45
N CYS A 54 -6.50 2.24 17.13
CA CYS A 54 -7.03 1.15 16.31
C CYS A 54 -6.16 -0.10 16.41
N SER A 55 -4.85 0.07 16.32
CA SER A 55 -3.89 -1.03 16.40
C SER A 55 -3.85 -1.68 17.78
N ASP A 56 -3.97 -0.91 18.84
CA ASP A 56 -4.05 -1.43 20.22
C ASP A 56 -5.36 -2.20 20.45
N PHE A 57 -6.48 -1.67 19.95
CA PHE A 57 -7.79 -2.28 20.12
C PHE A 57 -7.88 -3.66 19.47
N PHE A 58 -7.32 -3.84 18.28
CA PHE A 58 -7.37 -5.10 17.53
C PHE A 58 -6.10 -5.94 17.63
N GLY A 59 -5.02 -5.46 18.26
CA GLY A 59 -3.73 -6.14 18.30
C GLY A 59 -3.10 -6.25 16.92
N ILE A 60 -3.14 -5.17 16.11
CA ILE A 60 -2.53 -5.09 14.79
C ILE A 60 -1.04 -4.85 14.95
N ASP A 61 -0.21 -5.58 14.18
CA ASP A 61 1.25 -5.53 14.32
C ASP A 61 1.88 -4.32 13.60
N HIS A 62 1.21 -3.73 12.61
CA HIS A 62 1.61 -2.50 11.93
C HIS A 62 0.86 -1.27 12.42
N VAL A 63 1.50 -0.11 12.30
CA VAL A 63 0.86 1.20 12.18
C VAL A 63 1.33 1.82 10.87
N ASN A 64 0.43 2.41 10.09
CA ASN A 64 0.76 3.00 8.81
C ASN A 64 0.27 4.45 8.71
N VAL A 65 0.82 5.19 7.77
CA VAL A 65 0.46 6.58 7.52
C VAL A 65 -0.23 6.79 6.17
N SER A 66 -0.70 5.72 5.51
CA SER A 66 -1.48 5.84 4.28
C SER A 66 -2.83 6.51 4.53
N THR A 67 -3.26 7.38 3.63
CA THR A 67 -4.59 8.01 3.66
C THR A 67 -5.27 8.03 2.28
N ASP A 68 -4.54 8.45 1.27
CA ASP A 68 -5.01 8.59 -0.11
C ASP A 68 -3.80 8.63 -1.05
N ALA A 69 -4.03 8.52 -2.35
CA ALA A 69 -2.97 8.43 -3.36
C ALA A 69 -2.46 9.80 -3.87
N TYR A 70 -3.02 10.92 -3.43
CA TYR A 70 -2.77 12.23 -4.06
C TYR A 70 -1.87 13.17 -3.26
N ARG A 71 -1.07 12.66 -2.32
CA ARG A 71 -0.19 13.51 -1.50
C ARG A 71 0.92 14.14 -2.29
N GLU A 72 1.66 13.28 -3.00
CA GLU A 72 2.75 13.70 -3.87
C GLU A 72 2.21 14.57 -5.00
N ALA A 73 1.15 14.14 -5.67
CA ALA A 73 0.51 14.89 -6.75
C ALA A 73 0.04 16.28 -6.30
N ASN A 74 -0.46 16.41 -5.06
CA ASN A 74 -0.81 17.72 -4.50
C ASN A 74 0.41 18.62 -4.31
N ALA A 75 1.57 18.09 -3.96
CA ALA A 75 2.79 18.87 -3.89
C ALA A 75 3.20 19.42 -5.27
N TRP A 76 2.96 18.68 -6.33
CA TRP A 76 3.16 19.13 -7.70
C TRP A 76 2.10 20.08 -8.24
N GLY A 77 1.05 20.40 -7.47
CA GLY A 77 0.01 21.38 -7.81
C GLY A 77 -1.35 20.80 -8.20
N VAL A 78 -1.56 19.47 -8.06
CA VAL A 78 -2.90 18.88 -8.23
C VAL A 78 -3.81 19.37 -7.11
N GLU A 79 -4.95 19.97 -7.47
CA GLU A 79 -5.98 20.37 -6.51
C GLU A 79 -6.75 19.16 -5.99
N ILE A 80 -7.06 19.15 -4.70
CA ILE A 80 -7.75 18.07 -4.01
C ILE A 80 -9.19 18.44 -3.71
N ASP A 81 -10.08 17.52 -4.03
CA ASP A 81 -11.47 17.50 -3.57
C ASP A 81 -11.53 16.78 -2.21
N TRP A 82 -11.89 17.52 -1.18
CA TRP A 82 -11.99 17.05 0.20
C TRP A 82 -13.40 16.59 0.58
N ASP A 83 -14.40 16.81 -0.28
CA ASP A 83 -15.81 16.50 -0.01
C ASP A 83 -16.20 15.10 -0.51
N SER A 84 -15.28 14.38 -1.17
CA SER A 84 -15.44 12.98 -1.55
C SER A 84 -15.29 12.02 -0.37
N HIS A 85 -15.53 10.71 -0.58
CA HIS A 85 -15.31 9.69 0.47
C HIS A 85 -13.85 9.62 0.95
N THR A 86 -12.92 9.82 0.04
CA THR A 86 -11.48 9.90 0.26
C THR A 86 -10.98 11.12 -0.51
N PRO A 87 -9.93 11.81 -0.06
CA PRO A 87 -9.37 12.91 -0.85
C PRO A 87 -8.98 12.42 -2.24
N ILE A 88 -9.50 13.06 -3.29
CA ILE A 88 -9.22 12.75 -4.70
C ILE A 88 -8.78 13.99 -5.47
N ALA A 89 -8.18 13.79 -6.65
CA ALA A 89 -7.86 14.89 -7.52
C ALA A 89 -9.14 15.60 -8.03
N LYS A 90 -9.23 16.91 -7.82
CA LYS A 90 -10.24 17.78 -8.41
C LYS A 90 -9.85 18.20 -9.83
N THR A 91 -8.56 18.41 -10.04
CA THR A 91 -7.95 18.75 -11.33
C THR A 91 -6.73 17.86 -11.54
N TYR A 92 -6.26 17.81 -12.79
CA TYR A 92 -5.03 17.11 -13.15
C TYR A 92 -4.10 18.07 -13.87
N LEU A 93 -2.79 17.83 -13.76
CA LEU A 93 -1.79 18.56 -14.54
C LEU A 93 -1.90 18.19 -16.02
N LYS A 94 -1.45 19.08 -16.89
CA LYS A 94 -1.31 18.80 -18.31
C LYS A 94 0.06 18.22 -18.60
N ILE A 95 0.08 17.10 -19.30
CA ILE A 95 1.33 16.37 -19.62
C ILE A 95 2.30 17.27 -20.39
N GLU A 96 1.78 18.05 -21.33
CA GLU A 96 2.56 18.93 -22.21
C GLU A 96 3.23 20.08 -21.46
N GLU A 97 2.68 20.47 -20.30
CA GLU A 97 3.18 21.58 -19.48
C GLU A 97 4.13 21.10 -18.38
N PHE A 98 4.20 19.78 -18.12
CA PHE A 98 4.89 19.22 -16.95
C PHE A 98 6.39 19.49 -16.94
N GLU A 99 7.04 19.53 -18.12
CA GLU A 99 8.48 19.83 -18.23
C GLU A 99 8.83 21.25 -17.75
N SER A 100 7.86 22.19 -17.80
CA SER A 100 8.03 23.56 -17.34
C SER A 100 7.70 23.78 -15.85
N ILE A 101 7.07 22.80 -15.19
CA ILE A 101 6.76 22.88 -13.76
C ILE A 101 8.04 22.58 -12.98
N GLU A 102 8.46 23.47 -12.10
CA GLU A 102 9.58 23.22 -11.19
C GLU A 102 9.23 22.09 -10.22
N ALA A 103 10.21 21.25 -9.89
CA ALA A 103 10.03 20.23 -8.88
C ALA A 103 9.77 20.90 -7.52
N PRO A 104 8.69 20.54 -6.81
CA PRO A 104 8.35 21.19 -5.55
C PRO A 104 9.37 20.85 -4.45
N GLU A 105 9.63 21.82 -3.60
CA GLU A 105 10.33 21.58 -2.34
C GLU A 105 9.39 20.82 -1.38
N LEU A 106 9.78 19.59 -1.01
CA LEU A 106 8.90 18.68 -0.29
C LEU A 106 8.36 19.27 1.01
N LEU A 107 9.25 19.85 1.82
CA LEU A 107 8.87 20.36 3.14
C LEU A 107 8.15 21.72 3.10
N GLU A 108 7.94 22.31 1.93
CA GLU A 108 7.02 23.44 1.76
C GLU A 108 5.56 22.98 1.61
N ASN A 109 5.34 21.73 1.18
CA ASN A 109 3.99 21.19 1.09
C ASN A 109 3.50 20.65 2.43
N LYS A 110 2.38 21.19 2.91
CA LYS A 110 1.82 20.83 4.22
C LYS A 110 1.43 19.35 4.32
N ARG A 111 0.98 18.71 3.24
CA ARG A 111 0.59 17.29 3.26
C ARG A 111 1.79 16.38 3.36
N ILE A 112 2.90 16.75 2.73
CA ILE A 112 4.19 16.06 2.87
C ILE A 112 4.71 16.22 4.31
N GLN A 113 4.75 17.44 4.84
CA GLN A 113 5.13 17.71 6.23
C GLN A 113 4.31 16.88 7.22
N ASN A 114 2.97 16.91 7.08
CA ASN A 114 2.07 16.17 7.96
C ASN A 114 2.35 14.66 7.94
N ARG A 115 2.74 14.11 6.79
CA ARG A 115 3.06 12.70 6.66
C ARG A 115 4.35 12.34 7.39
N VAL A 116 5.40 13.13 7.19
CA VAL A 116 6.68 12.94 7.86
C VAL A 116 6.52 13.09 9.38
N GLU A 117 5.77 14.11 9.82
CA GLU A 117 5.51 14.33 11.24
C GLU A 117 4.66 13.21 11.87
N ALA A 118 3.69 12.65 11.13
CA ALA A 118 2.92 11.49 11.61
C ALA A 118 3.82 10.27 11.83
N VAL A 119 4.76 9.99 10.93
CA VAL A 119 5.76 8.92 11.12
C VAL A 119 6.60 9.17 12.37
N LYS A 120 7.07 10.40 12.56
CA LYS A 120 7.87 10.79 13.74
C LYS A 120 7.09 10.58 15.04
N LEU A 121 5.84 11.05 15.13
CA LEU A 121 4.97 10.84 16.29
C LEU A 121 4.72 9.37 16.59
N LEU A 122 4.51 8.55 15.55
CA LEU A 122 4.43 7.09 15.70
C LEU A 122 5.73 6.51 16.24
N SER A 123 6.89 6.95 15.71
CA SER A 123 8.20 6.49 16.15
C SER A 123 8.47 6.83 17.61
N GLU A 124 8.13 8.03 18.06
CA GLU A 124 8.28 8.47 19.45
C GLU A 124 7.36 7.69 20.41
N THR A 125 6.17 7.26 19.94
CA THR A 125 5.16 6.63 20.80
C THR A 125 5.28 5.11 20.86
N VAL A 126 5.44 4.45 19.70
CA VAL A 126 5.42 2.98 19.57
C VAL A 126 6.68 2.41 18.93
N GLY A 127 7.68 3.24 18.62
CA GLY A 127 8.93 2.81 18.01
C GLY A 127 9.64 1.71 18.79
N GLY A 128 10.30 0.81 18.09
CA GLY A 128 10.97 -0.37 18.67
C GLY A 128 10.02 -1.49 19.14
N LYS A 129 8.71 -1.24 19.26
CA LYS A 129 7.71 -2.23 19.68
C LYS A 129 6.78 -2.66 18.57
N ARG A 130 6.37 -1.72 17.71
CA ARG A 130 5.44 -1.93 16.61
C ARG A 130 6.07 -1.49 15.29
N CYS A 131 5.72 -2.17 14.21
CA CYS A 131 6.24 -1.85 12.90
C CYS A 131 5.55 -0.59 12.34
N ILE A 132 6.33 0.43 12.00
CA ILE A 132 5.86 1.70 11.45
C ILE A 132 6.06 1.67 9.94
N VAL A 133 4.97 1.81 9.18
CA VAL A 133 4.98 1.82 7.72
C VAL A 133 4.76 3.24 7.23
N GLY A 134 5.83 3.84 6.68
CA GLY A 134 5.74 5.04 5.85
C GLY A 134 5.02 4.72 4.54
N TRP A 135 4.61 5.73 3.75
CA TRP A 135 3.87 5.48 2.51
C TRP A 135 4.19 6.49 1.42
N ILE A 136 4.41 5.97 0.21
CA ILE A 136 4.55 6.71 -1.05
C ILE A 136 3.67 6.06 -2.12
N GLU A 137 3.49 6.71 -3.27
CA GLU A 137 2.96 6.04 -4.44
C GLU A 137 4.11 5.43 -5.28
N ALA A 138 3.84 4.31 -5.97
CA ALA A 138 4.80 3.76 -6.92
C ALA A 138 4.85 4.62 -8.20
N PRO A 139 5.92 4.55 -9.00
CA PRO A 139 6.14 5.51 -10.09
C PRO A 139 5.00 5.61 -11.10
N PHE A 140 4.36 4.50 -11.47
CA PHE A 140 3.26 4.54 -12.42
C PHE A 140 1.96 5.07 -11.79
N ALA A 141 1.67 4.70 -10.55
CA ALA A 141 0.54 5.26 -9.81
C ALA A 141 0.67 6.77 -9.66
N GLU A 142 1.86 7.28 -9.36
CA GLU A 142 2.09 8.71 -9.19
C GLU A 142 1.84 9.50 -10.48
N ILE A 143 2.31 9.05 -11.65
CA ILE A 143 1.98 9.75 -12.91
C ILE A 143 0.48 9.67 -13.21
N CYS A 144 -0.22 8.61 -12.79
CA CYS A 144 -1.67 8.54 -12.89
C CYS A 144 -2.39 9.51 -11.93
N CYS A 145 -1.81 9.76 -10.76
CA CYS A 145 -2.32 10.77 -9.81
C CYS A 145 -2.08 12.19 -10.31
N LEU A 146 -0.96 12.45 -11.00
CA LEU A 146 -0.64 13.75 -11.57
C LEU A 146 -1.52 14.11 -12.79
N PHE A 147 -1.69 13.17 -13.72
CA PHE A 147 -2.27 13.45 -15.02
C PHE A 147 -3.64 12.82 -15.26
N GLY A 148 -4.12 11.98 -14.35
CA GLY A 148 -5.31 11.15 -14.51
C GLY A 148 -5.05 9.90 -15.34
N LEU A 149 -5.47 8.74 -14.84
CA LEU A 149 -5.26 7.42 -15.48
C LEU A 149 -5.67 7.41 -16.96
N ILE A 150 -6.84 7.97 -17.29
CA ILE A 150 -7.35 7.96 -18.68
C ILE A 150 -6.41 8.74 -19.61
N ASN A 151 -5.85 9.86 -19.17
CA ASN A 151 -4.93 10.66 -19.98
C ASN A 151 -3.59 9.96 -20.17
N VAL A 152 -3.07 9.32 -19.11
CA VAL A 152 -1.86 8.49 -19.20
C VAL A 152 -2.07 7.31 -20.16
N LEU A 153 -3.22 6.63 -20.09
CA LEU A 153 -3.55 5.53 -21.03
C LEU A 153 -3.71 6.00 -22.48
N LYS A 154 -4.17 7.25 -22.71
CA LYS A 154 -4.21 7.82 -24.07
C LYS A 154 -2.82 7.97 -24.68
N LEU A 155 -1.78 8.23 -23.89
CA LEU A 155 -0.40 8.26 -24.38
C LEU A 155 -0.01 6.96 -25.08
N CYS A 156 -0.50 5.81 -24.59
CA CYS A 156 -0.21 4.50 -25.19
C CYS A 156 -0.69 4.35 -26.65
N LYS A 157 -1.43 5.32 -27.19
CA LYS A 157 -1.83 5.38 -28.62
C LYS A 157 -0.81 6.07 -29.52
N HIS A 158 0.16 6.79 -28.95
CA HIS A 158 1.21 7.47 -29.69
C HIS A 158 2.35 6.51 -30.00
N SER A 159 3.04 6.69 -31.11
CA SER A 159 4.18 5.84 -31.50
C SER A 159 5.37 5.96 -30.55
N ASP A 160 5.51 7.10 -29.87
CA ASP A 160 6.59 7.43 -28.93
C ASP A 160 6.15 7.31 -27.44
N TRP A 161 5.03 6.64 -27.17
CA TRP A 161 4.43 6.54 -25.85
C TRP A 161 5.37 6.01 -24.74
N GLU A 162 6.20 5.03 -25.09
CA GLU A 162 7.15 4.44 -24.15
C GLU A 162 8.15 5.48 -23.65
N LYS A 163 8.73 6.26 -24.58
CA LYS A 163 9.66 7.34 -24.26
C LYS A 163 9.00 8.43 -23.40
N ARG A 164 7.75 8.81 -23.74
CA ARG A 164 7.02 9.85 -22.99
C ARG A 164 6.75 9.40 -21.55
N ILE A 165 6.24 8.19 -21.35
CA ILE A 165 5.96 7.70 -20.00
C ILE A 165 7.25 7.57 -19.18
N LYS A 166 8.33 7.05 -19.75
CA LYS A 166 9.63 6.98 -19.07
C LYS A 166 10.11 8.38 -18.64
N SER A 167 10.04 9.37 -19.51
CA SER A 167 10.43 10.75 -19.19
C SER A 167 9.62 11.32 -18.02
N LEU A 168 8.30 11.09 -17.99
CA LEU A 168 7.46 11.52 -16.86
C LEU A 168 7.89 10.85 -15.54
N ILE A 169 8.12 9.55 -15.57
CA ILE A 169 8.54 8.79 -14.39
C ILE A 169 9.94 9.25 -13.92
N GLU A 170 10.90 9.36 -14.82
CA GLU A 170 12.27 9.80 -14.50
C GLU A 170 12.28 11.17 -13.80
N ARG A 171 11.35 12.04 -14.17
CA ARG A 171 11.23 13.36 -13.57
C ARG A 171 10.71 13.35 -12.13
N ILE A 172 9.84 12.42 -11.77
CA ILE A 172 9.28 12.34 -10.42
C ILE A 172 10.12 11.49 -9.45
N LEU A 173 10.96 10.59 -9.96
CA LEU A 173 11.74 9.67 -9.14
C LEU A 173 12.59 10.34 -8.05
N PRO A 174 13.31 11.46 -8.32
CA PRO A 174 14.07 12.14 -7.27
C PRO A 174 13.20 12.61 -6.12
N PHE A 175 12.00 13.14 -6.41
CA PHE A 175 11.03 13.57 -5.43
C PHE A 175 10.52 12.39 -4.58
N GLN A 176 10.18 11.26 -5.21
CA GLN A 176 9.73 10.06 -4.51
C GLN A 176 10.82 9.47 -3.61
N LYS A 177 12.07 9.42 -4.08
CA LYS A 177 13.23 8.97 -3.29
C LYS A 177 13.44 9.85 -2.05
N GLU A 178 13.36 11.17 -2.23
CA GLU A 178 13.50 12.11 -1.13
C GLU A 178 12.35 12.01 -0.13
N PHE A 179 11.11 11.85 -0.59
CA PHE A 179 9.97 11.67 0.30
C PHE A 179 10.05 10.37 1.11
N ALA A 180 10.53 9.28 0.49
CA ALA A 180 10.81 8.03 1.21
C ALA A 180 11.91 8.23 2.26
N ARG A 181 13.02 8.91 1.91
CA ARG A 181 14.14 9.22 2.81
C ARG A 181 13.69 9.99 4.04
N LEU A 182 12.89 11.04 3.87
CA LEU A 182 12.35 11.83 4.99
C LEU A 182 11.51 10.99 5.96
N GLN A 183 10.72 10.05 5.45
CA GLN A 183 9.93 9.15 6.30
C GLN A 183 10.81 8.11 7.01
N ILE A 184 11.88 7.62 6.37
CA ILE A 184 12.86 6.73 6.99
C ILE A 184 13.58 7.45 8.14
N GLU A 185 14.04 8.67 7.93
CA GLU A 185 14.68 9.49 8.96
C GLU A 185 13.73 9.84 10.11
N ALA A 186 12.44 9.96 9.84
CA ALA A 186 11.40 10.13 10.85
C ALA A 186 11.12 8.84 11.66
N GLY A 187 11.63 7.69 11.25
CA GLY A 187 11.57 6.42 11.98
C GLY A 187 10.66 5.35 11.37
N ALA A 188 10.33 5.43 10.08
CA ALA A 188 9.64 4.35 9.38
C ALA A 188 10.53 3.10 9.33
N ASN A 189 9.95 1.94 9.64
CA ASN A 189 10.63 0.64 9.60
C ASN A 189 10.44 -0.07 8.24
N ILE A 190 9.43 0.32 7.49
CA ILE A 190 9.06 -0.15 6.15
C ILE A 190 8.54 1.05 5.37
N ILE A 191 8.82 1.13 4.07
CA ILE A 191 8.12 2.04 3.17
C ILE A 191 7.12 1.23 2.34
N GLY A 192 5.84 1.55 2.48
CA GLY A 192 4.79 1.10 1.60
C GLY A 192 4.78 1.92 0.31
N ALA A 193 4.64 1.27 -0.84
CA ALA A 193 4.48 1.90 -2.14
C ALA A 193 3.18 1.40 -2.77
N GLY A 194 2.21 2.30 -2.99
CA GLY A 194 0.92 1.96 -3.57
C GLY A 194 0.95 1.99 -5.10
N ASP A 195 0.35 0.99 -5.76
CA ASP A 195 0.15 1.01 -7.21
C ASP A 195 -1.24 0.46 -7.57
N SER A 196 -2.17 1.37 -7.74
CA SER A 196 -3.55 1.06 -8.12
C SER A 196 -3.77 0.95 -9.64
N ALA A 197 -2.74 1.21 -10.44
CA ALA A 197 -2.90 1.43 -11.87
C ALA A 197 -2.26 0.35 -12.76
N ILE A 198 -1.28 -0.41 -12.28
CA ILE A 198 -0.55 -1.37 -13.13
C ILE A 198 -1.40 -2.52 -13.66
N SER A 199 -2.44 -2.94 -12.94
CA SER A 199 -3.40 -3.94 -13.43
C SER A 199 -4.11 -3.52 -14.72
N GLN A 200 -4.17 -2.20 -15.01
CA GLN A 200 -4.85 -1.63 -16.17
C GLN A 200 -3.98 -1.61 -17.44
N ILE A 201 -2.67 -1.82 -17.32
CA ILE A 201 -1.75 -1.71 -18.46
C ILE A 201 -1.23 -3.05 -18.98
N GLY A 202 -1.31 -4.09 -18.14
CA GLY A 202 -0.87 -5.44 -18.47
C GLY A 202 0.66 -5.63 -18.51
N PRO A 203 1.11 -6.90 -18.58
CA PRO A 203 2.51 -7.28 -18.38
C PRO A 203 3.50 -6.59 -19.33
N MET A 204 3.18 -6.53 -20.63
CA MET A 204 4.07 -5.96 -21.64
C MET A 204 4.41 -4.49 -21.37
N ARG A 205 3.39 -3.68 -21.05
CA ARG A 205 3.61 -2.25 -20.77
C ARG A 205 4.31 -2.05 -19.44
N TYR A 206 3.91 -2.81 -18.42
CA TYR A 206 4.59 -2.79 -17.11
C TYR A 206 6.09 -3.07 -17.27
N GLU A 207 6.46 -4.15 -17.97
CA GLU A 207 7.86 -4.51 -18.21
C GLU A 207 8.63 -3.40 -18.93
N LYS A 208 8.01 -2.77 -19.92
CA LYS A 208 8.68 -1.78 -20.79
C LYS A 208 8.98 -0.45 -20.12
N PHE A 209 8.11 0.07 -19.26
CA PHE A 209 8.26 1.43 -18.75
C PHE A 209 8.09 1.61 -17.25
N CYS A 210 7.49 0.65 -16.52
CA CYS A 210 7.34 0.77 -15.08
C CYS A 210 8.43 0.02 -14.31
N LEU A 211 8.75 -1.19 -14.74
CA LEU A 211 9.55 -2.14 -13.96
C LEU A 211 10.93 -1.58 -13.60
N GLU A 212 11.64 -1.00 -14.56
CA GLU A 212 12.99 -0.46 -14.33
C GLU A 212 12.99 0.68 -13.32
N ALA A 213 12.05 1.60 -13.45
CA ALA A 213 11.91 2.73 -12.54
C ALA A 213 11.47 2.28 -11.13
N THR A 214 10.59 1.29 -11.05
CA THR A 214 10.17 0.70 -9.77
C THR A 214 11.34 0.00 -9.08
N ILE A 215 12.17 -0.75 -9.82
CA ILE A 215 13.41 -1.36 -9.32
C ILE A 215 14.37 -0.29 -8.79
N ASP A 216 14.57 0.80 -9.52
CA ASP A 216 15.47 1.89 -9.12
C ASP A 216 14.99 2.55 -7.80
N LEU A 217 13.69 2.86 -7.70
CA LEU A 217 13.11 3.42 -6.48
C LEU A 217 13.25 2.45 -5.29
N PHE A 218 12.89 1.19 -5.48
CA PHE A 218 12.90 0.21 -4.39
C PHE A 218 14.33 -0.15 -3.96
N ASN A 219 15.26 -0.26 -4.88
CA ASN A 219 16.67 -0.46 -4.53
C ASN A 219 17.26 0.74 -3.77
N TYR A 220 16.80 1.96 -4.05
CA TYR A 220 17.18 3.13 -3.28
C TYR A 220 16.69 3.03 -1.82
N ILE A 221 15.42 2.73 -1.64
CA ILE A 221 14.77 2.62 -0.31
C ILE A 221 15.33 1.44 0.50
N GLN A 222 15.57 0.30 -0.15
CA GLN A 222 16.00 -0.93 0.51
C GLN A 222 17.46 -0.95 0.96
N LYS A 223 18.20 0.13 0.76
CA LYS A 223 19.49 0.35 1.43
C LYS A 223 19.31 0.52 2.94
N ASP A 224 18.16 1.04 3.36
CA ASP A 224 17.87 1.41 4.75
C ASP A 224 16.75 0.57 5.36
N VAL A 225 15.60 0.40 4.66
CA VAL A 225 14.43 -0.32 5.17
C VAL A 225 13.75 -1.15 4.08
N PRO A 226 13.04 -2.25 4.42
CA PRO A 226 12.28 -3.04 3.45
C PRO A 226 11.19 -2.22 2.75
N VAL A 227 10.86 -2.60 1.50
CA VAL A 227 9.71 -2.07 0.76
C VAL A 227 8.54 -3.05 0.80
N LEU A 228 7.34 -2.51 1.06
CA LEU A 228 6.06 -3.16 0.87
C LEU A 228 5.42 -2.61 -0.40
N TYR A 229 5.24 -3.43 -1.43
CA TYR A 229 4.63 -3.03 -2.68
C TYR A 229 3.17 -3.48 -2.72
N HIS A 230 2.23 -2.54 -2.57
CA HIS A 230 0.79 -2.77 -2.64
C HIS A 230 0.29 -2.59 -4.07
N ILE A 231 -0.22 -3.67 -4.66
CA ILE A 231 -0.72 -3.69 -6.03
C ILE A 231 -2.20 -4.06 -6.08
N CYS A 232 -3.04 -3.08 -6.45
CA CYS A 232 -4.49 -3.29 -6.57
C CYS A 232 -4.87 -3.99 -7.89
N GLY A 233 -5.99 -4.69 -7.86
CA GLY A 233 -6.59 -5.36 -8.99
C GLY A 233 -5.97 -6.72 -9.32
N ASP A 234 -6.47 -7.35 -10.38
CA ASP A 234 -5.97 -8.66 -10.83
C ASP A 234 -4.61 -8.53 -11.51
N ASN A 235 -3.57 -8.89 -10.79
CA ASN A 235 -2.20 -8.95 -11.27
C ASN A 235 -1.73 -10.40 -11.58
N SER A 236 -2.65 -11.35 -11.74
CA SER A 236 -2.34 -12.75 -12.13
C SER A 236 -2.27 -12.96 -13.64
N VAL A 237 -2.41 -11.90 -14.43
CA VAL A 237 -2.50 -11.93 -15.90
C VAL A 237 -1.19 -12.38 -16.53
N ILE A 238 -1.31 -13.27 -17.52
CA ILE A 238 -0.23 -13.67 -18.43
C ILE A 238 -0.61 -13.22 -19.84
N ASP A 239 0.27 -12.48 -20.51
CA ASP A 239 0.03 -12.01 -21.88
C ASP A 239 0.31 -13.11 -22.93
N LYS A 240 0.03 -12.78 -24.20
CA LYS A 240 0.18 -13.73 -25.32
C LYS A 240 1.61 -14.18 -25.56
N GLU A 241 2.60 -13.38 -25.16
CA GLU A 241 4.02 -13.69 -25.24
C GLU A 241 4.53 -14.43 -23.98
N GLY A 242 3.62 -14.78 -23.05
CA GLY A 242 3.94 -15.53 -21.84
C GLY A 242 4.55 -14.70 -20.70
N ARG A 243 4.49 -13.35 -20.78
CA ARG A 243 4.90 -12.49 -19.66
C ARG A 243 3.88 -12.58 -18.54
N ASP A 244 4.34 -12.98 -17.38
CA ASP A 244 3.54 -13.19 -16.16
C ASP A 244 3.68 -11.97 -15.24
N MET A 245 2.58 -11.26 -14.98
CA MET A 245 2.60 -10.04 -14.17
C MET A 245 3.10 -10.28 -12.75
N LEU A 246 2.71 -11.39 -12.10
CA LEU A 246 3.22 -11.74 -10.77
C LEU A 246 4.74 -11.91 -10.76
N LYS A 247 5.29 -12.55 -11.80
CA LYS A 247 6.74 -12.69 -11.92
C LYS A 247 7.44 -11.35 -12.20
N LEU A 248 6.80 -10.46 -12.94
CA LEU A 248 7.35 -9.12 -13.20
C LEU A 248 7.38 -8.28 -11.92
N VAL A 249 6.29 -8.25 -11.15
CA VAL A 249 6.28 -7.51 -9.89
C VAL A 249 7.24 -8.11 -8.85
N SER A 250 7.45 -9.43 -8.87
CA SER A 250 8.48 -10.09 -8.04
C SER A 250 9.90 -9.63 -8.37
N LYS A 251 10.19 -9.26 -9.64
CA LYS A 251 11.49 -8.71 -10.05
C LYS A 251 11.79 -7.31 -9.51
N THR A 252 10.80 -6.62 -8.96
CA THR A 252 11.02 -5.30 -8.34
C THR A 252 11.88 -5.34 -7.09
N ASN A 253 12.19 -6.53 -6.59
CA ASN A 253 12.89 -6.77 -5.33
C ASN A 253 12.15 -6.30 -4.08
N ALA A 254 10.87 -5.89 -4.17
CA ALA A 254 10.11 -5.55 -2.99
C ALA A 254 10.16 -6.70 -1.96
N ALA A 255 10.50 -6.37 -0.72
CA ALA A 255 10.59 -7.38 0.35
C ALA A 255 9.23 -8.01 0.67
N ILE A 256 8.16 -7.21 0.52
CA ILE A 256 6.77 -7.62 0.74
C ILE A 256 5.97 -7.27 -0.51
N LEU A 257 5.27 -8.25 -1.08
CA LEU A 257 4.24 -8.05 -2.10
C LEU A 257 2.86 -8.14 -1.44
N ASP A 258 2.15 -7.02 -1.44
CA ASP A 258 0.82 -6.88 -0.84
C ASP A 258 -0.23 -6.97 -1.95
N LEU A 259 -0.94 -8.11 -1.99
CA LEU A 259 -1.74 -8.52 -3.13
C LEU A 259 -3.23 -8.23 -2.91
N ASP A 260 -3.88 -7.75 -3.98
CA ASP A 260 -5.34 -7.60 -4.04
C ASP A 260 -6.06 -8.96 -3.91
N TYR A 261 -7.28 -8.96 -3.37
CA TYR A 261 -8.12 -10.16 -3.22
C TYR A 261 -8.50 -10.84 -4.56
N GLN A 262 -8.35 -10.13 -5.69
CA GLN A 262 -8.58 -10.69 -7.01
C GLN A 262 -7.48 -11.67 -7.45
N VAL A 263 -6.33 -11.64 -6.79
CA VAL A 263 -5.22 -12.58 -7.04
C VAL A 263 -5.43 -13.85 -6.24
N ASP A 264 -5.36 -15.01 -6.88
CA ASP A 264 -5.33 -16.30 -6.17
C ASP A 264 -4.06 -16.40 -5.32
N LEU A 265 -4.24 -16.36 -3.99
CA LEU A 265 -3.13 -16.36 -3.02
C LEU A 265 -2.31 -17.64 -3.07
N LYS A 266 -2.95 -18.80 -3.30
CA LYS A 266 -2.24 -20.06 -3.41
C LYS A 266 -1.34 -20.08 -4.65
N LEU A 267 -1.86 -19.64 -5.79
CA LEU A 267 -1.10 -19.48 -7.03
C LEU A 267 0.07 -18.49 -6.86
N ALA A 268 -0.18 -17.36 -6.19
CA ALA A 268 0.88 -16.38 -5.91
C ALA A 268 1.98 -16.99 -5.02
N LYS A 269 1.61 -17.71 -3.95
CA LYS A 269 2.58 -18.42 -3.09
C LYS A 269 3.42 -19.44 -3.86
N GLU A 270 2.82 -20.19 -4.78
CA GLU A 270 3.52 -21.15 -5.61
C GLU A 270 4.51 -20.48 -6.57
N LYS A 271 4.09 -19.36 -7.20
CA LYS A 271 4.89 -18.65 -8.22
C LYS A 271 6.04 -17.81 -7.65
N ILE A 272 5.77 -17.06 -6.59
CA ILE A 272 6.65 -15.99 -6.10
C ILE A 272 6.93 -16.04 -4.59
N GLY A 273 6.21 -16.85 -3.83
CA GLY A 273 6.29 -16.90 -2.37
C GLY A 273 7.62 -17.42 -1.80
N LYS A 274 8.53 -17.91 -2.65
CA LYS A 274 9.90 -18.27 -2.23
C LYS A 274 10.86 -17.08 -2.26
N ASN A 275 10.53 -16.04 -3.03
CA ASN A 275 11.39 -14.89 -3.25
C ASN A 275 10.89 -13.64 -2.50
N ASN A 276 9.59 -13.56 -2.25
CA ASN A 276 8.94 -12.39 -1.64
C ASN A 276 8.07 -12.83 -0.46
N CYS A 277 8.08 -12.07 0.61
CA CYS A 277 7.04 -12.17 1.63
C CYS A 277 5.71 -11.69 1.03
N ILE A 278 4.66 -12.50 1.10
CA ILE A 278 3.34 -12.12 0.60
C ILE A 278 2.50 -11.61 1.76
N ARG A 279 1.88 -10.46 1.58
CA ARG A 279 0.87 -9.89 2.46
C ARG A 279 -0.49 -9.91 1.76
N GLY A 280 -1.54 -10.22 2.50
CA GLY A 280 -2.91 -10.22 1.96
C GLY A 280 -3.65 -11.53 2.26
N ASN A 281 -4.77 -11.85 1.60
CA ASN A 281 -5.47 -10.98 0.66
C ASN A 281 -6.98 -11.22 0.76
N THR A 282 -7.47 -11.23 2.01
CA THR A 282 -8.88 -11.49 2.29
C THR A 282 -9.79 -10.55 1.49
N ASN A 283 -10.87 -11.09 0.94
CA ASN A 283 -11.78 -10.35 0.07
C ASN A 283 -12.53 -9.25 0.82
N THR A 284 -12.22 -8.00 0.52
CA THR A 284 -12.79 -6.82 1.18
C THR A 284 -14.30 -6.66 0.91
N GLN A 285 -14.82 -7.16 -0.21
CA GLN A 285 -16.26 -7.14 -0.51
C GLN A 285 -17.03 -8.07 0.44
N ILE A 286 -16.45 -9.24 0.78
CA ILE A 286 -17.03 -10.16 1.75
C ILE A 286 -16.97 -9.55 3.16
N LEU A 287 -15.84 -8.94 3.50
CA LEU A 287 -15.63 -8.33 4.82
C LEU A 287 -16.55 -7.13 5.09
N GLY A 288 -16.91 -6.37 4.06
CA GLY A 288 -17.73 -5.15 4.17
C GLY A 288 -19.23 -5.34 3.88
N SER A 289 -19.67 -6.54 3.51
CA SER A 289 -21.05 -6.78 3.06
C SER A 289 -21.91 -7.40 4.15
N GLU A 290 -23.11 -6.83 4.38
CA GLU A 290 -24.13 -7.37 5.27
C GLU A 290 -24.80 -8.65 4.73
N THR A 291 -24.63 -8.95 3.44
CA THR A 291 -25.21 -10.14 2.79
C THR A 291 -24.49 -11.43 3.14
N TYR A 292 -23.26 -11.36 3.62
CA TYR A 292 -22.47 -12.53 4.00
C TYR A 292 -22.72 -12.90 5.47
N SER A 293 -22.99 -14.18 5.70
CA SER A 293 -23.12 -14.71 7.04
C SER A 293 -21.78 -14.68 7.80
N ILE A 294 -21.84 -14.73 9.12
CA ILE A 294 -20.65 -14.86 9.98
C ILE A 294 -19.81 -16.08 9.55
N LEU A 295 -20.45 -17.20 9.21
CA LEU A 295 -19.77 -18.40 8.72
C LEU A 295 -19.10 -18.15 7.37
N GLY A 296 -19.70 -17.36 6.49
CA GLY A 296 -19.09 -16.96 5.21
C GLY A 296 -17.80 -16.16 5.43
N VAL A 297 -17.85 -15.16 6.31
CA VAL A 297 -16.67 -14.36 6.71
C VAL A 297 -15.59 -15.23 7.36
N TYR A 298 -15.99 -16.11 8.29
CA TYR A 298 -15.09 -17.06 8.95
C TYR A 298 -14.35 -17.93 7.92
N ASN A 299 -15.08 -18.51 6.97
CA ASN A 299 -14.50 -19.38 5.93
C ASN A 299 -13.56 -18.61 5.02
N GLU A 300 -13.91 -17.38 4.62
CA GLU A 300 -13.04 -16.52 3.81
C GLU A 300 -11.69 -16.28 4.49
N ILE A 301 -11.73 -15.84 5.75
CA ILE A 301 -10.50 -15.56 6.52
C ILE A 301 -9.69 -16.85 6.74
N LYS A 302 -10.36 -17.95 7.09
CA LYS A 302 -9.72 -19.26 7.28
C LYS A 302 -8.99 -19.70 6.00
N ASN A 303 -9.66 -19.65 4.84
CA ASN A 303 -9.09 -20.06 3.56
C ASN A 303 -7.90 -19.19 3.18
N THR A 304 -7.96 -17.88 3.45
CA THR A 304 -6.84 -16.96 3.24
C THR A 304 -5.62 -17.34 4.08
N ILE A 305 -5.81 -17.66 5.37
CA ILE A 305 -4.71 -18.12 6.25
C ILE A 305 -4.14 -19.45 5.76
N GLU A 306 -4.99 -20.42 5.41
CA GLU A 306 -4.58 -21.73 4.91
C GLU A 306 -3.79 -21.63 3.58
N ALA A 307 -4.16 -20.72 2.70
CA ALA A 307 -3.46 -20.48 1.45
C ALA A 307 -2.11 -19.76 1.65
N GLY A 308 -2.07 -18.76 2.55
CA GLY A 308 -0.89 -17.92 2.75
C GLY A 308 0.20 -18.57 3.62
N LYS A 309 -0.18 -19.31 4.67
CA LYS A 309 0.71 -19.85 5.69
C LYS A 309 1.81 -20.80 5.17
N PRO A 310 1.55 -21.73 4.24
CA PRO A 310 2.54 -22.72 3.83
C PRO A 310 3.87 -22.12 3.39
N GLY A 311 4.97 -22.64 3.94
CA GLY A 311 6.32 -22.18 3.62
C GLY A 311 6.78 -20.88 4.29
N GLY A 312 5.99 -20.27 5.19
CA GLY A 312 6.33 -18.98 5.81
C GLY A 312 6.28 -17.81 4.83
N MET A 313 7.04 -16.76 5.08
CA MET A 313 7.07 -15.53 4.27
C MET A 313 5.65 -15.04 3.93
N TYR A 314 4.82 -14.92 4.98
CA TYR A 314 3.43 -14.52 4.87
C TYR A 314 2.99 -13.64 6.04
N MET A 315 2.17 -12.64 5.72
CA MET A 315 1.49 -11.75 6.67
C MET A 315 0.01 -11.72 6.32
N PHE A 316 -0.85 -11.90 7.31
CA PHE A 316 -2.29 -11.78 7.10
C PHE A 316 -2.68 -10.32 6.89
N SER A 317 -3.45 -10.06 5.84
CA SER A 317 -4.08 -8.76 5.56
C SER A 317 -5.38 -8.93 4.76
N SER A 318 -6.13 -7.86 4.63
CA SER A 318 -7.12 -7.69 3.57
C SER A 318 -6.42 -7.43 2.23
N GLY A 319 -7.09 -7.76 1.12
CA GLY A 319 -6.54 -7.56 -0.24
C GLY A 319 -6.52 -6.10 -0.71
N CYS A 320 -7.10 -5.19 0.07
CA CYS A 320 -7.03 -3.75 -0.06
C CYS A 320 -7.39 -3.15 1.30
N GLU A 321 -7.77 -1.87 1.38
CA GLU A 321 -8.22 -1.27 2.63
C GLU A 321 -9.31 -2.11 3.29
N TRP A 322 -9.16 -2.37 4.62
CA TRP A 322 -10.18 -3.01 5.42
C TRP A 322 -11.46 -2.16 5.42
N PRO A 323 -12.64 -2.75 5.17
CA PRO A 323 -13.89 -1.99 5.18
C PRO A 323 -14.09 -1.24 6.51
N TRP A 324 -14.73 -0.09 6.46
CA TRP A 324 -14.94 0.79 7.60
C TRP A 324 -16.41 1.07 7.91
N LYS A 325 -17.29 0.67 7.02
CA LYS A 325 -18.76 0.74 7.14
C LYS A 325 -19.41 -0.58 6.72
N PRO A 326 -20.49 -1.02 7.38
CA PRO A 326 -20.97 -0.53 8.69
C PRO A 326 -19.97 -0.83 9.80
N LEU A 327 -19.84 0.07 10.80
CA LEU A 327 -18.78 0.00 11.80
C LEU A 327 -18.84 -1.25 12.69
N ASP A 328 -20.02 -1.65 13.13
CA ASP A 328 -20.25 -2.84 13.96
C ASP A 328 -19.87 -4.12 13.21
N LEU A 329 -20.26 -4.24 11.94
CA LEU A 329 -19.87 -5.33 11.05
C LEU A 329 -18.35 -5.42 10.91
N THR A 330 -17.73 -4.29 10.65
CA THR A 330 -16.29 -4.17 10.48
C THR A 330 -15.52 -4.58 11.73
N ILE A 331 -15.92 -4.08 12.90
CA ILE A 331 -15.33 -4.45 14.20
C ILE A 331 -15.45 -5.95 14.43
N ARG A 332 -16.65 -6.52 14.22
CA ARG A 332 -16.88 -7.96 14.35
C ARG A 332 -15.96 -8.77 13.45
N ASN A 333 -15.91 -8.43 12.17
CA ASN A 333 -15.16 -9.20 11.18
C ASN A 333 -13.65 -9.10 11.42
N LEU A 334 -13.15 -7.93 11.83
CA LEU A 334 -11.73 -7.75 12.18
C LEU A 334 -11.36 -8.53 13.46
N SER A 335 -12.26 -8.60 14.42
CA SER A 335 -12.08 -9.43 15.63
C SER A 335 -12.03 -10.93 15.31
N ILE A 336 -12.89 -11.40 14.38
CA ILE A 336 -12.83 -12.79 13.86
C ILE A 336 -11.50 -13.05 13.18
N ALA A 337 -11.04 -12.12 12.33
CA ALA A 337 -9.76 -12.26 11.63
C ALA A 337 -8.58 -12.32 12.61
N LYS A 338 -8.58 -11.48 13.64
CA LYS A 338 -7.57 -11.52 14.71
C LYS A 338 -7.55 -12.86 15.42
N ALA A 339 -8.71 -13.33 15.88
CA ALA A 339 -8.84 -14.59 16.61
C ALA A 339 -8.36 -15.79 15.75
N LEU A 340 -8.74 -15.84 14.47
CA LEU A 340 -8.31 -16.90 13.56
C LEU A 340 -6.81 -16.85 13.27
N THR A 341 -6.27 -15.65 13.08
CA THR A 341 -4.82 -15.49 12.85
C THR A 341 -4.01 -15.93 14.08
N GLU A 342 -4.48 -15.66 15.28
CA GLU A 342 -3.83 -16.12 16.51
C GLU A 342 -3.94 -17.64 16.70
N PHE A 343 -5.09 -18.22 16.38
CA PHE A 343 -5.33 -19.65 16.55
C PHE A 343 -4.60 -20.49 15.50
N MET A 344 -4.70 -20.11 14.22
CA MET A 344 -4.16 -20.88 13.08
C MET A 344 -2.74 -20.45 12.67
N GLY A 345 -2.32 -19.26 13.09
CA GLY A 345 -1.10 -18.61 12.59
C GLY A 345 0.21 -19.13 13.17
N LYS A 346 0.21 -19.94 14.21
CA LYS A 346 1.43 -20.55 14.77
C LYS A 346 2.04 -21.52 13.78
N TYR A 347 3.35 -21.47 13.58
CA TYR A 347 4.10 -22.36 12.72
C TYR A 347 4.63 -23.57 13.49
#